data_376dc5e06ac4d1e9929124d7decfd1a6
#
_entry.id   376dc5e06ac4d1e9929124d7decfd1a6
#
_cell.length_a   1.000
_cell.length_b   1.000
_cell.length_c   1.000
_cell.angle_alpha   90.00
_cell.angle_beta   90.00
_cell.angle_gamma   90.00
#
_symmetry.space_group_name_H-M   'P 1'
#
loop_
_entity.id
_entity.type
_entity.pdbx_description
1 polymer ?
#
loop_
_entity_poly.entity_id
_entity_poly.type
_entity_poly.pdbx_seq_one_letter_code
_entity_poly.pdbx_strand_id
1 'polypeptide(L)'
;MKLQQLYSYVRQAIDDYRMIADGDRIAVGISGGKDSLTLLYALSGLRRFYPKKFELAALTVDLGFDHYDLSEIRQLCKTLDVEYHVIKTKIGEIVFEERKESSPCALCAKMRKGALNDYARQIGCNKVAYAHHMDDIIETMFLSMFYEGQFYSFAPVTHLDRSGITVIRPLMYVPEANVIGFLHKYHLPLVKNPCPADGETKREYVKQLVRQINLENPGVKKRIFHAICTGRIEGWNING
;
A
#
# COMPACT_ATOMS: atom_id res chain seq x y z
N MET A 1 13.13 -11.05 -6.44
CA MET A 1 13.84 -9.77 -6.70
C MET A 1 15.02 -9.60 -5.74
N LYS A 2 16.13 -8.96 -6.15
CA LYS A 2 17.24 -8.59 -5.26
C LYS A 2 16.92 -7.28 -4.53
N LEU A 3 17.48 -7.07 -3.32
CA LEU A 3 17.26 -5.89 -2.51
C LEU A 3 17.62 -4.57 -3.22
N GLN A 4 18.76 -4.54 -3.90
CA GLN A 4 19.17 -3.37 -4.70
C GLN A 4 18.16 -2.98 -5.78
N GLN A 5 17.54 -3.97 -6.42
CA GLN A 5 16.51 -3.73 -7.42
C GLN A 5 15.23 -3.16 -6.81
N LEU A 6 14.84 -3.64 -5.61
CA LEU A 6 13.73 -3.05 -4.86
C LEU A 6 14.02 -1.59 -4.52
N TYR A 7 15.21 -1.30 -3.99
CA TYR A 7 15.62 0.07 -3.70
C TYR A 7 15.61 0.98 -4.93
N SER A 8 16.03 0.46 -6.09
CA SER A 8 16.02 1.22 -7.35
C SER A 8 14.60 1.65 -7.73
N TYR A 9 13.64 0.73 -7.73
CA TYR A 9 12.24 1.04 -8.03
C TYR A 9 11.63 2.02 -7.04
N VAL A 10 11.82 1.77 -5.74
CA VAL A 10 11.25 2.60 -4.68
C VAL A 10 11.85 4.00 -4.70
N ARG A 11 13.17 4.09 -4.85
CA ARG A 11 13.87 5.37 -4.96
C ARG A 11 13.40 6.15 -6.20
N GLN A 12 13.28 5.50 -7.35
CA GLN A 12 12.78 6.13 -8.57
C GLN A 12 11.39 6.75 -8.33
N ALA A 13 10.45 6.01 -7.73
CA ALA A 13 9.13 6.55 -7.42
C ALA A 13 9.17 7.74 -6.45
N ILE A 14 10.03 7.65 -5.42
CA ILE A 14 10.21 8.74 -4.46
C ILE A 14 10.78 9.99 -5.13
N ASP A 15 11.75 9.85 -6.02
CA ASP A 15 12.41 10.96 -6.70
C ASP A 15 11.48 11.58 -7.75
N ASP A 16 10.84 10.77 -8.61
CA ASP A 16 9.95 11.22 -9.69
C ASP A 16 8.75 12.02 -9.16
N TYR A 17 8.17 11.59 -8.04
CA TYR A 17 6.99 12.23 -7.45
C TYR A 17 7.28 13.04 -6.18
N ARG A 18 8.55 13.29 -5.86
CA ARG A 18 8.98 14.07 -4.69
C ARG A 18 8.27 13.62 -3.39
N MET A 19 8.12 12.29 -3.22
CA MET A 19 7.32 11.71 -2.14
C MET A 19 7.88 11.99 -0.75
N ILE A 20 9.21 12.16 -0.61
CA ILE A 20 9.90 12.35 0.67
C ILE A 20 10.68 13.67 0.66
N ALA A 21 10.45 14.47 1.68
CA ALA A 21 11.21 15.68 2.01
C ALA A 21 12.13 15.43 3.21
N ASP A 22 13.09 16.31 3.41
CA ASP A 22 13.94 16.26 4.60
C ASP A 22 13.13 16.56 5.87
N GLY A 23 13.33 15.77 6.92
CA GLY A 23 12.59 15.89 8.17
C GLY A 23 11.20 15.24 8.18
N ASP A 24 10.78 14.53 7.13
CA ASP A 24 9.50 13.82 7.13
C ASP A 24 9.47 12.71 8.20
N ARG A 25 8.31 12.55 8.84
CA ARG A 25 7.98 11.37 9.64
C ARG A 25 6.84 10.59 8.98
N ILE A 26 7.15 9.38 8.53
CA ILE A 26 6.30 8.59 7.63
C ILE A 26 5.74 7.38 8.37
N ALA A 27 4.42 7.29 8.46
CA ALA A 27 3.75 6.09 8.92
C ALA A 27 3.62 5.08 7.78
N VAL A 28 4.02 3.83 8.00
CA VAL A 28 3.84 2.72 7.06
C VAL A 28 2.69 1.86 7.53
N GLY A 29 1.62 1.76 6.73
CA GLY A 29 0.47 0.91 7.04
C GLY A 29 0.82 -0.57 6.86
N ILE A 30 0.80 -1.34 7.95
CA ILE A 30 1.13 -2.77 7.98
C ILE A 30 -0.15 -3.58 8.09
N SER A 31 -0.46 -4.34 7.04
CA SER A 31 -1.59 -5.28 7.02
C SER A 31 -1.20 -6.73 7.36
N GLY A 32 0.09 -7.01 7.51
CA GLY A 32 0.62 -8.37 7.60
C GLY A 32 0.81 -9.07 6.25
N GLY A 33 0.32 -8.47 5.16
CA GLY A 33 0.48 -9.01 3.81
C GLY A 33 1.84 -8.66 3.16
N LYS A 34 2.17 -9.40 2.11
CA LYS A 34 3.43 -9.32 1.34
C LYS A 34 3.84 -7.89 0.96
N ASP A 35 2.86 -7.07 0.54
CA ASP A 35 3.11 -5.74 -0.02
C ASP A 35 3.53 -4.77 1.08
N SER A 36 2.79 -4.75 2.20
CA SER A 36 3.07 -3.87 3.34
C SER A 36 4.42 -4.17 4.00
N LEU A 37 4.77 -5.45 4.12
CA LEU A 37 6.06 -5.88 4.66
C LEU A 37 7.22 -5.53 3.72
N THR A 38 7.02 -5.70 2.40
CA THR A 38 8.00 -5.29 1.39
C THR A 38 8.24 -3.78 1.41
N LEU A 39 7.18 -2.97 1.56
CA LEU A 39 7.29 -1.52 1.68
C LEU A 39 8.07 -1.11 2.93
N LEU A 40 7.73 -1.69 4.09
CA LEU A 40 8.44 -1.43 5.34
C LEU A 40 9.93 -1.74 5.20
N TYR A 41 10.25 -2.90 4.65
CA TYR A 41 11.63 -3.34 4.43
C TYR A 41 12.40 -2.38 3.50
N ALA A 42 11.75 -1.96 2.40
CA ALA A 42 12.35 -1.03 1.46
C ALA A 42 12.64 0.34 2.08
N LEU A 43 11.66 0.94 2.78
CA LEU A 43 11.82 2.26 3.38
C LEU A 43 12.81 2.26 4.55
N SER A 44 12.81 1.21 5.39
CA SER A 44 13.77 1.09 6.50
C SER A 44 15.22 0.99 6.00
N GLY A 45 15.43 0.28 4.88
CA GLY A 45 16.76 0.20 4.27
C GLY A 45 17.18 1.51 3.59
N LEU A 46 16.27 2.13 2.83
CA LEU A 46 16.54 3.41 2.16
C LEU A 46 16.85 4.53 3.16
N ARG A 47 16.19 4.58 4.31
CA ARG A 47 16.43 5.55 5.37
C ARG A 47 17.92 5.73 5.71
N ARG A 48 18.72 4.67 5.55
CA ARG A 48 20.14 4.66 5.92
C ARG A 48 21.04 5.44 4.96
N PHE A 49 20.68 5.52 3.69
CA PHE A 49 21.52 6.09 2.64
C PHE A 49 20.81 7.06 1.68
N TYR A 50 19.50 7.25 1.84
CA TYR A 50 18.78 8.25 1.03
C TYR A 50 19.23 9.66 1.41
N PRO A 51 19.40 10.59 0.44
CA PRO A 51 19.94 11.92 0.71
C PRO A 51 19.12 12.74 1.71
N LYS A 52 17.80 12.57 1.71
CA LYS A 52 16.89 13.25 2.64
C LYS A 52 16.70 12.40 3.89
N LYS A 53 16.77 13.04 5.06
CA LYS A 53 16.55 12.36 6.34
C LYS A 53 15.07 12.28 6.65
N PHE A 54 14.60 11.10 7.04
CA PHE A 54 13.22 10.86 7.43
C PHE A 54 13.13 9.77 8.50
N GLU A 55 12.05 9.82 9.28
CA GLU A 55 11.73 8.84 10.30
C GLU A 55 10.61 7.90 9.83
N LEU A 56 10.53 6.72 10.43
CA LEU A 56 9.50 5.71 10.12
C LEU A 56 8.79 5.25 11.39
N ALA A 57 7.47 5.12 11.29
CA ALA A 57 6.65 4.40 12.25
C ALA A 57 5.82 3.35 11.49
N ALA A 58 5.77 2.11 11.98
CA ALA A 58 4.95 1.05 11.41
C ALA A 58 3.62 0.96 12.18
N LEU A 59 2.49 0.98 11.48
CA LEU A 59 1.16 1.02 12.07
C LEU A 59 0.30 -0.15 11.58
N THR A 60 -0.25 -0.93 12.50
CA THR A 60 -1.26 -1.95 12.19
C THR A 60 -2.60 -1.54 12.79
N VAL A 61 -3.67 -1.55 12.00
CA VAL A 61 -5.04 -1.40 12.49
C VAL A 61 -5.57 -2.79 12.82
N ASP A 62 -5.74 -3.05 14.09
CA ASP A 62 -6.41 -4.25 14.59
C ASP A 62 -7.92 -4.04 14.53
N LEU A 63 -8.61 -4.93 13.80
CA LEU A 63 -10.05 -4.83 13.54
C LEU A 63 -10.91 -5.36 14.68
N GLY A 64 -10.29 -5.94 15.72
CA GLY A 64 -10.98 -6.54 16.85
C GLY A 64 -11.41 -7.99 16.64
N PHE A 65 -10.85 -8.70 15.66
CA PHE A 65 -11.06 -10.13 15.51
C PHE A 65 -10.13 -10.92 16.45
N ASP A 66 -10.61 -12.07 16.95
CA ASP A 66 -9.82 -12.98 17.76
C ASP A 66 -8.64 -13.59 16.97
N HIS A 67 -7.59 -14.00 17.70
CA HIS A 67 -6.43 -14.71 17.16
C HIS A 67 -5.56 -13.94 16.14
N TYR A 68 -5.51 -12.61 16.24
CA TYR A 68 -4.62 -11.81 15.41
C TYR A 68 -3.23 -11.70 16.05
N ASP A 69 -2.36 -12.67 15.78
CA ASP A 69 -0.99 -12.68 16.28
C ASP A 69 -0.07 -11.79 15.45
N LEU A 70 0.46 -10.76 16.08
CA LEU A 70 1.36 -9.76 15.48
C LEU A 70 2.80 -9.86 16.02
N SER A 71 3.14 -10.95 16.69
CA SER A 71 4.46 -11.16 17.32
C SER A 71 5.61 -11.11 16.31
N GLU A 72 5.46 -11.78 15.17
CA GLU A 72 6.48 -11.78 14.11
C GLU A 72 6.64 -10.42 13.44
N ILE A 73 5.54 -9.66 13.26
CA ILE A 73 5.61 -8.28 12.74
C ILE A 73 6.36 -7.39 13.74
N ARG A 74 6.08 -7.52 15.02
CA ARG A 74 6.78 -6.78 16.08
C ARG A 74 8.27 -7.07 16.07
N GLN A 75 8.63 -8.36 15.93
CA GLN A 75 10.04 -8.77 15.84
C GLN A 75 10.72 -8.21 14.58
N LEU A 76 10.03 -8.22 13.44
CA LEU A 76 10.53 -7.62 12.20
C LEU A 76 10.79 -6.11 12.38
N CYS A 77 9.83 -5.36 12.94
CA CYS A 77 9.98 -3.94 13.19
C CYS A 77 11.18 -3.64 14.10
N LYS A 78 11.36 -4.45 15.15
CA LYS A 78 12.52 -4.35 16.05
C LYS A 78 13.84 -4.59 15.29
N THR A 79 13.89 -5.60 14.43
CA THR A 79 15.08 -5.91 13.60
C THR A 79 15.40 -4.78 12.61
N LEU A 80 14.37 -4.12 12.09
CA LEU A 80 14.50 -3.00 11.15
C LEU A 80 14.71 -1.65 11.84
N ASP A 81 14.73 -1.61 13.17
CA ASP A 81 14.82 -0.39 13.97
C ASP A 81 13.71 0.60 13.60
N VAL A 82 12.45 0.13 13.59
CA VAL A 82 11.26 0.92 13.29
C VAL A 82 10.29 0.83 14.46
N GLU A 83 9.83 1.98 14.94
CA GLU A 83 8.78 2.08 15.95
C GLU A 83 7.50 1.41 15.47
N TYR A 84 6.85 0.58 16.32
CA TYR A 84 5.67 -0.19 15.93
C TYR A 84 4.48 0.03 16.85
N HIS A 85 3.34 0.40 16.26
CA HIS A 85 2.08 0.62 16.97
C HIS A 85 0.96 -0.28 16.44
N VAL A 86 0.13 -0.75 17.34
CA VAL A 86 -1.11 -1.47 17.04
C VAL A 86 -2.29 -0.62 17.48
N ILE A 87 -3.11 -0.22 16.51
CA ILE A 87 -4.30 0.61 16.71
C ILE A 87 -5.48 -0.33 16.94
N LYS A 88 -5.87 -0.51 18.18
CA LYS A 88 -7.03 -1.34 18.52
C LYS A 88 -8.32 -0.64 18.13
N THR A 89 -9.18 -1.33 17.39
CA THR A 89 -10.49 -0.81 16.93
C THR A 89 -11.57 -1.87 17.07
N LYS A 90 -12.83 -1.44 16.94
CA LYS A 90 -14.01 -2.31 16.84
C LYS A 90 -14.57 -2.34 15.40
N ILE A 91 -13.71 -2.14 14.41
CA ILE A 91 -14.15 -2.05 13.00
C ILE A 91 -14.81 -3.35 12.55
N GLY A 92 -14.30 -4.50 12.99
CA GLY A 92 -14.89 -5.81 12.68
C GLY A 92 -16.33 -5.90 13.17
N GLU A 93 -16.57 -5.62 14.46
CA GLU A 93 -17.90 -5.59 15.08
C GLU A 93 -18.85 -4.64 14.32
N ILE A 94 -18.43 -3.39 14.11
CA ILE A 94 -19.24 -2.37 13.44
C ILE A 94 -19.64 -2.79 12.01
N VAL A 95 -18.69 -3.34 11.25
CA VAL A 95 -18.91 -3.64 9.82
C VAL A 95 -19.73 -4.91 9.63
N PHE A 96 -19.49 -5.96 10.41
CA PHE A 96 -20.07 -7.29 10.19
C PHE A 96 -21.29 -7.57 11.07
N GLU A 97 -21.39 -6.95 12.26
CA GLU A 97 -22.45 -7.23 13.20
C GLU A 97 -23.50 -6.11 13.25
N GLU A 98 -23.06 -4.85 13.33
CA GLU A 98 -23.99 -3.73 13.48
C GLU A 98 -24.58 -3.24 12.15
N ARG A 99 -23.72 -2.98 11.15
CA ARG A 99 -24.15 -2.32 9.90
C ARG A 99 -24.65 -3.26 8.81
N LYS A 100 -24.16 -4.50 8.74
CA LYS A 100 -24.56 -5.55 7.79
C LYS A 100 -24.74 -5.03 6.35
N GLU A 101 -23.83 -4.17 5.89
CA GLU A 101 -23.94 -3.55 4.57
C GLU A 101 -23.70 -4.57 3.45
N SER A 102 -24.26 -4.31 2.29
CA SER A 102 -24.08 -5.14 1.08
C SER A 102 -22.63 -5.16 0.58
N SER A 103 -21.81 -4.19 0.99
CA SER A 103 -20.41 -4.08 0.63
C SER A 103 -19.51 -3.84 1.85
N PRO A 104 -19.37 -4.84 2.76
CA PRO A 104 -18.67 -4.68 4.02
C PRO A 104 -17.18 -4.32 3.81
N CYS A 105 -16.54 -4.83 2.77
CA CYS A 105 -15.14 -4.55 2.45
C CYS A 105 -14.86 -3.07 2.15
N ALA A 106 -15.77 -2.38 1.47
CA ALA A 106 -15.61 -0.96 1.15
C ALA A 106 -15.68 -0.09 2.41
N LEU A 107 -16.63 -0.36 3.30
CA LEU A 107 -16.77 0.33 4.59
C LEU A 107 -15.56 0.04 5.47
N CYS A 108 -15.16 -1.23 5.60
CA CYS A 108 -13.98 -1.63 6.37
C CYS A 108 -12.72 -0.91 5.88
N ALA A 109 -12.47 -0.87 4.57
CA ALA A 109 -11.33 -0.19 3.99
C ALA A 109 -11.33 1.33 4.31
N LYS A 110 -12.51 1.98 4.24
CA LYS A 110 -12.67 3.39 4.58
C LYS A 110 -12.37 3.65 6.07
N MET A 111 -12.92 2.85 6.98
CA MET A 111 -12.71 2.99 8.42
C MET A 111 -11.25 2.72 8.80
N ARG A 112 -10.62 1.67 8.22
CA ARG A 112 -9.20 1.37 8.45
C ARG A 112 -8.30 2.52 8.01
N LYS A 113 -8.54 3.10 6.82
CA LYS A 113 -7.78 4.27 6.35
C LYS A 113 -7.96 5.46 7.28
N GLY A 114 -9.18 5.73 7.75
CA GLY A 114 -9.45 6.78 8.72
C GLY A 114 -8.67 6.60 10.01
N ALA A 115 -8.83 5.45 10.66
CA ALA A 115 -8.15 5.12 11.92
C ALA A 115 -6.61 5.21 11.80
N LEU A 116 -6.05 4.72 10.69
CA LEU A 116 -4.61 4.76 10.45
C LEU A 116 -4.11 6.19 10.27
N ASN A 117 -4.79 7.00 9.46
CA ASN A 117 -4.39 8.39 9.20
C ASN A 117 -4.51 9.26 10.47
N ASP A 118 -5.60 9.10 11.25
CA ASP A 118 -5.81 9.83 12.48
C ASP A 118 -4.73 9.52 13.51
N TYR A 119 -4.40 8.24 13.67
CA TYR A 119 -3.34 7.82 14.59
C TYR A 119 -1.95 8.27 14.11
N ALA A 120 -1.67 8.18 12.82
CA ALA A 120 -0.42 8.68 12.23
C ALA A 120 -0.21 10.16 12.57
N ARG A 121 -1.26 10.99 12.41
CA ARG A 121 -1.22 12.39 12.80
C ARG A 121 -1.00 12.56 14.31
N GLN A 122 -1.67 11.78 15.13
CA GLN A 122 -1.55 11.85 16.58
C GLN A 122 -0.12 11.62 17.09
N ILE A 123 0.64 10.72 16.42
CA ILE A 123 2.04 10.46 16.75
C ILE A 123 3.03 11.36 15.98
N GLY A 124 2.54 12.42 15.34
CA GLY A 124 3.37 13.42 14.66
C GLY A 124 3.86 13.02 13.25
N CYS A 125 3.28 11.99 12.62
CA CYS A 125 3.59 11.72 11.22
C CYS A 125 2.88 12.72 10.30
N ASN A 126 3.60 13.25 9.31
CA ASN A 126 3.04 14.11 8.27
C ASN A 126 2.73 13.35 6.97
N LYS A 127 3.21 12.09 6.86
CA LYS A 127 2.97 11.23 5.70
C LYS A 127 2.54 9.83 6.10
N VAL A 128 1.74 9.21 5.21
CA VAL A 128 1.36 7.79 5.30
C VAL A 128 1.74 7.10 4.00
N ALA A 129 2.53 6.03 4.10
CA ALA A 129 2.93 5.22 2.97
C ALA A 129 2.02 3.98 2.85
N TYR A 130 1.32 3.85 1.72
CA TYR A 130 0.55 2.66 1.36
C TYR A 130 1.30 1.80 0.33
N ALA A 131 1.18 0.50 0.47
CA ALA A 131 1.92 -0.49 -0.29
C ALA A 131 1.27 -0.88 -1.63
N HIS A 132 0.62 0.07 -2.30
CA HIS A 132 0.07 -0.19 -3.64
C HIS A 132 1.22 -0.33 -4.65
N HIS A 133 1.25 -1.45 -5.34
CA HIS A 133 2.24 -1.77 -6.36
C HIS A 133 1.71 -1.54 -7.79
N MET A 134 2.54 -1.77 -8.82
CA MET A 134 2.21 -1.50 -10.21
C MET A 134 0.91 -2.17 -10.66
N ASP A 135 0.71 -3.43 -10.27
CA ASP A 135 -0.47 -4.20 -10.68
C ASP A 135 -1.75 -3.66 -10.02
N ASP A 136 -1.71 -3.21 -8.74
CA ASP A 136 -2.86 -2.56 -8.08
C ASP A 136 -3.34 -1.31 -8.82
N ILE A 137 -2.40 -0.55 -9.35
CA ILE A 137 -2.67 0.68 -10.10
C ILE A 137 -3.37 0.36 -11.41
N ILE A 138 -2.88 -0.66 -12.13
CA ILE A 138 -3.48 -1.16 -13.37
C ILE A 138 -4.88 -1.71 -13.07
N GLU A 139 -5.01 -2.58 -12.07
CA GLU A 139 -6.30 -3.18 -11.67
C GLU A 139 -7.32 -2.12 -11.26
N THR A 140 -6.90 -1.09 -10.54
CA THR A 140 -7.79 0.01 -10.13
C THR A 140 -8.25 0.82 -11.32
N MET A 141 -7.41 1.08 -12.32
CA MET A 141 -7.81 1.73 -13.56
C MET A 141 -8.90 0.93 -14.27
N PHE A 142 -8.74 -0.38 -14.44
CA PHE A 142 -9.75 -1.22 -15.08
C PHE A 142 -11.03 -1.34 -14.26
N LEU A 143 -10.93 -1.44 -12.92
CA LEU A 143 -12.11 -1.42 -12.05
C LEU A 143 -12.91 -0.14 -12.23
N SER A 144 -12.23 1.01 -12.23
CA SER A 144 -12.88 2.30 -12.42
C SER A 144 -13.51 2.42 -13.81
N MET A 145 -12.82 1.98 -14.86
CA MET A 145 -13.36 1.98 -16.22
C MET A 145 -14.59 1.07 -16.37
N PHE A 146 -14.54 -0.15 -15.83
CA PHE A 146 -15.58 -1.16 -16.06
C PHE A 146 -16.81 -0.98 -15.18
N TYR A 147 -16.65 -0.46 -13.97
CA TYR A 147 -17.72 -0.42 -12.97
C TYR A 147 -18.15 1.00 -12.57
N GLU A 148 -17.31 2.02 -12.85
CA GLU A 148 -17.59 3.41 -12.46
C GLU A 148 -17.67 4.35 -13.68
N GLY A 149 -17.25 3.88 -14.88
CA GLY A 149 -17.25 4.68 -16.10
C GLY A 149 -16.25 5.84 -16.07
N GLN A 150 -15.15 5.70 -15.33
CA GLN A 150 -14.16 6.75 -15.12
C GLN A 150 -12.74 6.27 -15.40
N PHE A 151 -11.90 7.17 -15.88
CA PHE A 151 -10.44 6.95 -15.94
C PHE A 151 -9.83 7.37 -14.61
N TYR A 152 -9.81 6.47 -13.65
CA TYR A 152 -9.25 6.73 -12.33
C TYR A 152 -8.32 5.63 -11.86
N SER A 153 -7.22 6.03 -11.23
CA SER A 153 -6.37 5.14 -10.43
C SER A 153 -5.77 5.90 -9.26
N PHE A 154 -5.05 5.19 -8.39
CA PHE A 154 -4.39 5.80 -7.24
C PHE A 154 -3.33 6.80 -7.68
N ALA A 155 -3.44 8.07 -7.31
CA ALA A 155 -2.36 9.03 -7.52
C ALA A 155 -1.11 8.63 -6.70
N PRO A 156 0.11 8.85 -7.22
CA PRO A 156 1.36 8.56 -6.50
C PRO A 156 1.46 9.27 -5.15
N VAL A 157 1.00 10.52 -5.12
CA VAL A 157 0.93 11.38 -3.94
C VAL A 157 -0.48 11.95 -3.84
N THR A 158 -1.07 11.95 -2.65
CA THR A 158 -2.41 12.50 -2.39
C THR A 158 -2.39 13.28 -1.09
N HIS A 159 -2.68 14.57 -1.12
CA HIS A 159 -2.87 15.35 0.10
C HIS A 159 -4.31 15.18 0.61
N LEU A 160 -4.45 14.95 1.91
CA LEU A 160 -5.75 14.77 2.58
C LEU A 160 -6.05 16.00 3.44
N ASP A 161 -6.79 16.97 2.89
CA ASP A 161 -7.05 18.27 3.52
C ASP A 161 -7.61 18.16 4.95
N ARG A 162 -8.52 17.20 5.20
CA ARG A 162 -9.15 17.02 6.52
C ARG A 162 -8.16 16.58 7.60
N SER A 163 -7.16 15.77 7.27
CA SER A 163 -6.19 15.25 8.23
C SER A 163 -4.85 15.98 8.17
N GLY A 164 -4.57 16.74 7.11
CA GLY A 164 -3.26 17.31 6.83
C GLY A 164 -2.19 16.29 6.49
N ILE A 165 -2.59 15.01 6.30
CA ILE A 165 -1.67 13.91 5.97
C ILE A 165 -1.46 13.84 4.45
N THR A 166 -0.22 13.65 4.04
CA THR A 166 0.10 13.31 2.65
C THR A 166 0.27 11.80 2.49
N VAL A 167 -0.56 11.19 1.66
CA VAL A 167 -0.44 9.77 1.29
C VAL A 167 0.56 9.60 0.17
N ILE A 168 1.49 8.66 0.30
CA ILE A 168 2.49 8.31 -0.71
C ILE A 168 2.44 6.82 -1.05
N ARG A 169 2.87 6.43 -2.27
CA ARG A 169 2.83 5.05 -2.77
C ARG A 169 4.17 4.61 -3.37
N PRO A 170 5.20 4.38 -2.53
CA PRO A 170 6.56 4.16 -3.02
C PRO A 170 6.76 2.85 -3.80
N LEU A 171 5.85 1.86 -3.67
CA LEU A 171 5.93 0.59 -4.43
C LEU A 171 5.34 0.68 -5.85
N MET A 172 4.84 1.82 -6.28
CA MET A 172 4.08 1.96 -7.52
C MET A 172 4.78 1.47 -8.78
N TYR A 173 6.10 1.46 -8.81
CA TYR A 173 6.89 0.94 -9.93
C TYR A 173 7.26 -0.54 -9.81
N VAL A 174 6.95 -1.17 -8.68
CA VAL A 174 7.29 -2.56 -8.41
C VAL A 174 6.19 -3.49 -8.95
N PRO A 175 6.49 -4.41 -9.88
CA PRO A 175 5.54 -5.45 -10.28
C PRO A 175 5.21 -6.41 -9.13
N GLU A 176 3.96 -6.89 -9.04
CA GLU A 176 3.52 -7.84 -8.00
C GLU A 176 4.40 -9.10 -7.96
N ALA A 177 4.77 -9.65 -9.11
CA ALA A 177 5.66 -10.80 -9.21
C ALA A 177 7.02 -10.57 -8.51
N ASN A 178 7.51 -9.33 -8.54
CA ASN A 178 8.73 -8.94 -7.86
C ASN A 178 8.56 -8.85 -6.34
N VAL A 179 7.40 -8.40 -5.87
CA VAL A 179 7.05 -8.40 -4.44
C VAL A 179 6.98 -9.83 -3.92
N ILE A 180 6.29 -10.73 -4.62
CA ILE A 180 6.21 -12.16 -4.28
C ILE A 180 7.62 -12.78 -4.23
N GLY A 181 8.44 -12.55 -5.25
CA GLY A 181 9.81 -13.05 -5.28
C GLY A 181 10.71 -12.46 -4.19
N PHE A 182 10.43 -11.23 -3.73
CA PHE A 182 11.13 -10.61 -2.61
C PHE A 182 10.74 -11.27 -1.29
N LEU A 183 9.44 -11.43 -1.04
CA LEU A 183 8.89 -12.10 0.13
C LEU A 183 9.55 -13.46 0.37
N HIS A 184 9.54 -14.32 -0.66
CA HIS A 184 10.12 -15.67 -0.57
C HIS A 184 11.63 -15.64 -0.32
N LYS A 185 12.34 -14.74 -0.99
CA LYS A 185 13.80 -14.64 -0.88
C LYS A 185 14.27 -14.17 0.50
N TYR A 186 13.53 -13.27 1.13
CA TYR A 186 13.92 -12.66 2.42
C TYR A 186 13.09 -13.19 3.59
N HIS A 187 12.26 -14.24 3.35
CA HIS A 187 11.47 -14.93 4.38
C HIS A 187 10.70 -13.96 5.27
N LEU A 188 10.00 -12.98 4.64
CA LEU A 188 9.22 -12.02 5.42
C LEU A 188 8.03 -12.73 6.11
N PRO A 189 7.72 -12.40 7.36
CA PRO A 189 6.68 -13.05 8.13
C PRO A 189 5.29 -12.62 7.65
N LEU A 190 4.59 -13.51 6.93
CA LEU A 190 3.20 -13.29 6.56
C LEU A 190 2.28 -13.55 7.72
N VAL A 191 1.45 -12.58 8.05
CA VAL A 191 0.38 -12.74 9.03
C VAL A 191 -0.96 -12.74 8.31
N LYS A 192 -1.72 -13.82 8.46
CA LYS A 192 -3.05 -13.93 7.87
C LYS A 192 -4.02 -13.02 8.63
N ASN A 193 -4.71 -12.15 7.89
CA ASN A 193 -5.79 -11.35 8.47
C ASN A 193 -6.97 -12.28 8.81
N PRO A 194 -7.50 -12.26 10.03
CA PRO A 194 -8.61 -13.13 10.44
C PRO A 194 -9.98 -12.69 9.88
N CYS A 195 -10.04 -11.76 8.92
CA CYS A 195 -11.26 -11.27 8.32
C CYS A 195 -12.05 -12.39 7.61
N PRO A 196 -13.36 -12.58 7.91
CA PRO A 196 -14.18 -13.62 7.30
C PRO A 196 -14.57 -13.34 5.84
N ALA A 197 -14.43 -12.11 5.35
CA ALA A 197 -14.81 -11.69 3.99
C ALA A 197 -13.69 -11.91 2.97
N ASP A 198 -13.08 -13.09 2.95
CA ASP A 198 -12.06 -13.46 1.97
C ASP A 198 -12.76 -14.25 0.85
N GLY A 199 -12.97 -13.64 -0.33
CA GLY A 199 -13.71 -14.27 -1.42
C GLY A 199 -13.53 -13.60 -2.78
N GLU A 200 -14.20 -14.14 -3.79
CA GLU A 200 -14.21 -13.65 -5.17
C GLU A 200 -14.73 -12.21 -5.24
N THR A 201 -13.83 -11.30 -5.59
CA THR A 201 -14.13 -9.88 -5.71
C THR A 201 -14.02 -9.44 -7.18
N LYS A 202 -14.69 -8.31 -7.53
CA LYS A 202 -14.49 -7.66 -8.84
C LYS A 202 -13.01 -7.41 -9.15
N ARG A 203 -12.18 -7.19 -8.13
CA ARG A 203 -10.74 -7.03 -8.27
C ARG A 203 -10.06 -8.32 -8.74
N GLU A 204 -10.45 -9.47 -8.20
CA GLU A 204 -9.87 -10.75 -8.63
C GLU A 204 -10.22 -11.05 -10.09
N TYR A 205 -11.45 -10.77 -10.52
CA TYR A 205 -11.84 -10.86 -11.93
C TYR A 205 -10.94 -10.00 -12.84
N VAL A 206 -10.75 -8.72 -12.50
CA VAL A 206 -9.90 -7.81 -13.26
C VAL A 206 -8.45 -8.28 -13.28
N LYS A 207 -7.95 -8.77 -12.16
CA LYS A 207 -6.59 -9.33 -12.04
C LYS A 207 -6.37 -10.51 -12.99
N GLN A 208 -7.32 -11.43 -13.04
CA GLN A 208 -7.28 -12.58 -13.96
C GLN A 208 -7.34 -12.14 -15.42
N LEU A 209 -8.21 -11.20 -15.75
CA LEU A 209 -8.32 -10.63 -17.11
C LEU A 209 -6.99 -9.97 -17.55
N VAL A 210 -6.41 -9.12 -16.73
CA VAL A 210 -5.13 -8.46 -17.01
C VAL A 210 -4.00 -9.47 -17.15
N ARG A 211 -4.02 -10.54 -16.33
CA ARG A 211 -3.05 -11.64 -16.44
C ARG A 211 -3.20 -12.36 -17.78
N GLN A 212 -4.42 -12.71 -18.18
CA GLN A 212 -4.68 -13.37 -19.45
C GLN A 212 -4.20 -12.52 -20.64
N ILE A 213 -4.59 -11.26 -20.70
CA ILE A 213 -4.15 -10.33 -21.75
C ILE A 213 -2.62 -10.22 -21.82
N ASN A 214 -1.96 -10.25 -20.65
CA ASN A 214 -0.48 -10.18 -20.63
C ASN A 214 0.17 -11.49 -21.07
N LEU A 215 -0.49 -12.65 -20.93
CA LEU A 215 -0.01 -13.93 -21.47
C LEU A 215 -0.11 -13.94 -23.01
N GLU A 216 -1.23 -13.48 -23.54
CA GLU A 216 -1.48 -13.40 -25.00
C GLU A 216 -0.64 -12.30 -25.66
N ASN A 217 -0.35 -11.22 -24.95
CA ASN A 217 0.40 -10.07 -25.44
C ASN A 217 1.47 -9.64 -24.43
N PRO A 218 2.64 -10.29 -24.39
CA PRO A 218 3.69 -10.05 -23.41
C PRO A 218 4.11 -8.58 -23.34
N GLY A 219 4.22 -8.07 -22.12
CA GLY A 219 4.58 -6.68 -21.83
C GLY A 219 3.41 -5.69 -21.83
N VAL A 220 2.16 -6.15 -22.05
CA VAL A 220 0.99 -5.27 -22.04
C VAL A 220 0.83 -4.54 -20.70
N LYS A 221 1.10 -5.19 -19.57
CA LYS A 221 1.07 -4.52 -18.25
C LYS A 221 1.96 -3.30 -18.19
N LYS A 222 3.17 -3.38 -18.73
CA LYS A 222 4.10 -2.23 -18.77
C LYS A 222 3.58 -1.10 -19.66
N ARG A 223 2.97 -1.44 -20.82
CA ARG A 223 2.37 -0.44 -21.70
C ARG A 223 1.16 0.24 -21.08
N ILE A 224 0.28 -0.52 -20.42
CA ILE A 224 -0.86 0.05 -19.70
C ILE A 224 -0.38 0.97 -18.57
N PHE A 225 0.58 0.51 -17.77
CA PHE A 225 1.14 1.32 -16.69
C PHE A 225 1.81 2.60 -17.23
N HIS A 226 2.56 2.50 -18.32
CA HIS A 226 3.13 3.67 -18.99
C HIS A 226 2.05 4.65 -19.43
N ALA A 227 0.97 4.15 -20.06
CA ALA A 227 -0.16 4.98 -20.47
C ALA A 227 -0.84 5.68 -19.27
N ILE A 228 -0.94 5.02 -18.11
CA ILE A 228 -1.44 5.64 -16.88
C ILE A 228 -0.50 6.76 -16.42
N CYS A 229 0.81 6.51 -16.40
CA CYS A 229 1.80 7.48 -15.92
C CYS A 229 1.96 8.70 -16.87
N THR A 230 1.79 8.51 -18.18
CA THR A 230 1.96 9.56 -19.19
C THR A 230 0.64 10.18 -19.65
N GLY A 231 -0.48 9.53 -19.34
CA GLY A 231 -1.81 10.05 -19.60
C GLY A 231 -2.10 11.28 -18.74
N ARG A 232 -3.03 12.12 -19.18
CA ARG A 232 -3.47 13.31 -18.44
C ARG A 232 -4.47 12.91 -17.34
N ILE A 233 -4.01 12.10 -16.38
CA ILE A 233 -4.81 11.71 -15.22
C ILE A 233 -4.35 12.58 -14.06
N GLU A 234 -5.32 13.16 -13.34
CA GLU A 234 -5.05 14.05 -12.22
C GLU A 234 -4.12 13.38 -11.18
N GLY A 235 -3.10 14.10 -10.74
CA GLY A 235 -2.12 13.62 -9.77
C GLY A 235 -1.01 12.70 -10.32
N TRP A 236 -0.93 12.49 -11.66
CA TRP A 236 0.05 11.58 -12.29
C TRP A 236 1.14 12.28 -13.11
N ASN A 237 1.18 13.59 -13.16
CA ASN A 237 2.23 14.32 -13.86
C ASN A 237 3.54 14.28 -13.07
N ILE A 238 4.61 13.74 -13.68
CA ILE A 238 5.96 13.64 -13.07
C ILE A 238 6.57 15.03 -12.79
N ASN A 239 6.13 16.06 -13.53
CA ASN A 239 6.67 17.42 -13.46
C ASN A 239 5.59 18.48 -13.12
N GLY A 240 4.54 18.10 -12.41
CA GLY A 240 3.49 19.01 -11.97
C GLY A 240 3.91 19.94 -10.84
#